data_8989d331d675cccde4c93b2a893e20e4
#
_entry.id   8989d331d675cccde4c93b2a893e20e4
#
_cell.length_a   1.000
_cell.length_b   1.000
_cell.length_c   1.000
_cell.angle_alpha   90.00
_cell.angle_beta   90.00
_cell.angle_gamma   90.00
#
_symmetry.space_group_name_H-M   'P 1'
#
loop_
_entity.id
_entity.type
_entity.pdbx_description
1 polymer ?
#
loop_
_entity_poly.entity_id
_entity_poly.type
_entity_poly.pdbx_seq_one_letter_code
_entity_poly.pdbx_strand_id
1 'polypeptide(L)'
;NLKMRVFNPFGPKVAIIKIPKKIINQINKEVDLIVSNKSRLKKSDYSRNLVGQVKQEIKLSNKFVNKHILKFIKLNIRRYIKKCINKNVKKINLKSFWVVRQFKNEYNPIHFHNGNISGVGYLKIPKNITKSAKRLKTNGTIDFIHGSKSFLSNSLYNHNPKIGDMIIFPNYLMHTAYPFKREGERRSFSFNLDIDKKT
;
A
#
# COMPACT_ATOMS: atom_id res chain seq x y z
N ASN A 1 20.52 5.78 -6.32
CA ASN A 1 19.68 4.62 -6.62
C ASN A 1 18.97 4.11 -5.36
N LEU A 2 17.62 4.24 -5.30
CA LEU A 2 16.84 3.66 -4.23
C LEU A 2 16.95 2.12 -4.27
N LYS A 3 17.38 1.52 -3.16
CA LYS A 3 17.54 0.08 -3.06
C LYS A 3 16.17 -0.60 -3.03
N MET A 4 15.86 -1.46 -4.01
CA MET A 4 14.68 -2.29 -4.03
C MET A 4 15.04 -3.69 -3.53
N ARG A 5 14.36 -4.17 -2.49
CA ARG A 5 14.41 -5.56 -2.04
C ARG A 5 13.24 -6.34 -2.67
N VAL A 6 13.55 -7.40 -3.40
CA VAL A 6 12.56 -8.38 -3.91
C VAL A 6 12.83 -9.69 -3.20
N PHE A 7 11.80 -10.32 -2.67
CA PHE A 7 11.91 -11.55 -1.88
C PHE A 7 10.64 -12.39 -2.00
N ASN A 8 10.77 -13.65 -1.69
CA ASN A 8 9.68 -14.63 -1.72
C ASN A 8 9.35 -15.05 -0.29
N PRO A 9 8.35 -14.45 0.37
CA PRO A 9 7.93 -14.93 1.69
C PRO A 9 7.21 -16.29 1.59
N PHE A 10 6.64 -16.57 0.42
CA PHE A 10 5.99 -17.82 0.00
C PHE A 10 5.98 -17.84 -1.55
N GLY A 11 5.07 -18.35 -2.30
CA GLY A 11 5.08 -18.40 -3.77
C GLY A 11 5.21 -17.05 -4.49
N PRO A 12 4.31 -16.06 -4.29
CA PRO A 12 4.38 -14.73 -4.92
C PRO A 12 5.55 -13.90 -4.40
N LYS A 13 6.24 -13.22 -5.32
CA LYS A 13 7.30 -12.27 -4.95
C LYS A 13 6.71 -10.96 -4.45
N VAL A 14 7.29 -10.42 -3.38
CA VAL A 14 6.96 -9.12 -2.82
C VAL A 14 8.18 -8.21 -2.91
N ALA A 15 7.99 -6.93 -3.19
CA ALA A 15 9.06 -5.95 -3.18
C ALA A 15 8.81 -4.86 -2.16
N ILE A 16 9.87 -4.45 -1.45
CA ILE A 16 9.86 -3.29 -0.58
C ILE A 16 10.88 -2.28 -1.11
N ILE A 17 10.44 -1.03 -1.25
CA ILE A 17 11.28 0.09 -1.65
C ILE A 17 11.01 1.30 -0.77
N LYS A 18 11.91 2.28 -0.81
CA LYS A 18 11.72 3.55 -0.09
C LYS A 18 11.16 4.63 -1.00
N ILE A 19 10.14 5.32 -0.50
CA ILE A 19 9.53 6.49 -1.13
C ILE A 19 10.41 7.72 -0.82
N PRO A 20 10.75 8.55 -1.81
CA PRO A 20 11.45 9.80 -1.56
C PRO A 20 10.68 10.74 -0.64
N LYS A 21 11.36 11.40 0.31
CA LYS A 21 10.74 12.37 1.25
C LYS A 21 9.91 13.43 0.54
N LYS A 22 10.36 13.92 -0.63
CA LYS A 22 9.64 14.90 -1.45
C LYS A 22 8.23 14.41 -1.82
N ILE A 23 8.09 13.14 -2.26
CA ILE A 23 6.80 12.55 -2.62
C ILE A 23 5.91 12.41 -1.38
N ILE A 24 6.46 11.92 -0.27
CA ILE A 24 5.74 11.80 1.01
C ILE A 24 5.16 13.15 1.43
N ASN A 25 5.98 14.21 1.41
CA ASN A 25 5.58 15.54 1.81
C ASN A 25 4.50 16.12 0.88
N GLN A 26 4.62 15.90 -0.44
CA GLN A 26 3.63 16.37 -1.41
C GLN A 26 2.27 15.71 -1.21
N ILE A 27 2.23 14.38 -1.02
CA ILE A 27 0.98 13.67 -0.79
C ILE A 27 0.37 14.08 0.55
N ASN A 28 1.17 14.16 1.62
CA ASN A 28 0.69 14.60 2.93
C ASN A 28 0.07 16.00 2.87
N LYS A 29 0.74 16.96 2.21
CA LYS A 29 0.22 18.32 2.03
C LYS A 29 -1.12 18.34 1.29
N GLU A 30 -1.23 17.59 0.18
CA GLU A 30 -2.49 17.53 -0.59
C GLU A 30 -3.62 16.90 0.23
N VAL A 31 -3.35 15.82 0.96
CA VAL A 31 -4.34 15.19 1.84
C VAL A 31 -4.78 16.14 2.95
N ASP A 32 -3.84 16.84 3.60
CA ASP A 32 -4.15 17.81 4.65
C ASP A 32 -5.01 18.96 4.12
N LEU A 33 -4.76 19.45 2.89
CA LEU A 33 -5.60 20.45 2.20
C LEU A 33 -7.00 19.92 1.85
N ILE A 34 -7.14 18.67 1.49
CA ILE A 34 -8.45 18.05 1.23
C ILE A 34 -9.24 17.95 2.53
N VAL A 35 -8.61 17.46 3.59
CA VAL A 35 -9.25 17.21 4.89
C VAL A 35 -9.66 18.50 5.60
N SER A 36 -8.92 19.59 5.44
CA SER A 36 -9.27 20.89 6.01
C SER A 36 -10.50 21.55 5.36
N ASN A 37 -10.98 21.03 4.22
CA ASN A 37 -12.12 21.58 3.49
C ASN A 37 -13.22 20.53 3.35
N LYS A 38 -14.34 20.68 4.06
CA LYS A 38 -15.46 19.73 4.06
C LYS A 38 -16.01 19.39 2.66
N SER A 39 -16.12 20.39 1.78
CA SER A 39 -16.61 20.20 0.40
C SER A 39 -15.63 19.37 -0.43
N ARG A 40 -14.33 19.67 -0.35
CA ARG A 40 -13.28 18.87 -1.03
C ARG A 40 -13.24 17.43 -0.50
N LEU A 41 -13.34 17.26 0.83
CA LEU A 41 -13.33 15.94 1.45
C LEU A 41 -14.51 15.09 0.93
N LYS A 42 -15.71 15.64 0.91
CA LYS A 42 -16.91 14.94 0.39
C LYS A 42 -16.76 14.57 -1.09
N LYS A 43 -16.21 15.45 -1.93
CA LYS A 43 -15.95 15.18 -3.36
C LYS A 43 -14.85 14.14 -3.59
N SER A 44 -13.93 14.00 -2.66
CA SER A 44 -12.79 13.08 -2.74
C SER A 44 -13.04 11.75 -2.03
N ASP A 45 -14.19 11.56 -1.41
CA ASP A 45 -14.53 10.32 -0.71
C ASP A 45 -14.58 9.14 -1.69
N TYR A 46 -13.83 8.09 -1.35
CA TYR A 46 -13.70 6.88 -2.15
C TYR A 46 -14.09 5.62 -1.39
N SER A 47 -14.53 5.75 -0.14
CA SER A 47 -14.79 4.65 0.80
C SER A 47 -15.82 3.65 0.28
N ARG A 48 -16.85 4.10 -0.44
CA ARG A 48 -17.89 3.22 -1.03
C ARG A 48 -17.34 2.20 -2.05
N ASN A 49 -16.12 2.40 -2.56
CA ASN A 49 -15.50 1.51 -3.54
C ASN A 49 -14.53 0.51 -2.90
N LEU A 50 -14.41 0.52 -1.58
CA LEU A 50 -13.37 -0.19 -0.85
C LEU A 50 -13.97 -1.00 0.30
N VAL A 51 -13.21 -1.97 0.79
CA VAL A 51 -13.65 -2.89 1.87
C VAL A 51 -13.24 -2.42 3.26
N GLY A 52 -12.47 -1.34 3.34
CA GLY A 52 -11.90 -0.82 4.58
C GLY A 52 -12.97 -0.44 5.60
N GLN A 53 -12.79 -0.86 6.85
CA GLN A 53 -13.57 -0.40 8.00
C GLN A 53 -12.86 0.81 8.61
N VAL A 54 -12.74 1.85 7.80
CA VAL A 54 -12.02 3.09 8.11
C VAL A 54 -12.88 4.31 7.73
N LYS A 55 -12.71 5.41 8.47
CA LYS A 55 -13.53 6.61 8.29
C LYS A 55 -13.22 7.38 7.00
N GLN A 56 -11.98 7.30 6.52
CA GLN A 56 -11.58 8.16 5.40
C GLN A 56 -10.68 7.43 4.41
N GLU A 57 -11.20 7.27 3.22
CA GLU A 57 -10.49 6.81 2.03
C GLU A 57 -10.65 7.87 0.94
N ILE A 58 -9.55 8.48 0.51
CA ILE A 58 -9.54 9.71 -0.28
C ILE A 58 -8.95 9.44 -1.65
N LYS A 59 -9.71 9.68 -2.71
CA LYS A 59 -9.22 9.68 -4.09
C LYS A 59 -8.50 10.99 -4.39
N LEU A 60 -7.23 10.92 -4.75
CA LEU A 60 -6.50 12.09 -5.26
C LEU A 60 -6.81 12.30 -6.74
N SER A 61 -6.76 13.57 -7.19
CA SER A 61 -6.99 13.87 -8.60
C SER A 61 -5.93 13.23 -9.51
N ASN A 62 -6.34 12.80 -10.69
CA ASN A 62 -5.41 12.24 -11.68
C ASN A 62 -4.29 13.23 -12.05
N LYS A 63 -4.61 14.53 -12.11
CA LYS A 63 -3.62 15.59 -12.35
C LYS A 63 -2.52 15.59 -11.28
N PHE A 64 -2.90 15.49 -10.00
CA PHE A 64 -1.95 15.43 -8.89
C PHE A 64 -1.10 14.16 -8.95
N VAL A 65 -1.74 13.00 -9.12
CA VAL A 65 -1.07 11.69 -9.18
C VAL A 65 -0.05 11.65 -10.33
N ASN A 66 -0.46 12.09 -11.52
CA ASN A 66 0.42 12.12 -12.71
C ASN A 66 1.63 13.01 -12.50
N LYS A 67 1.43 14.19 -11.89
CA LYS A 67 2.50 15.17 -11.65
C LYS A 67 3.51 14.70 -10.62
N HIS A 68 3.06 14.06 -9.53
CA HIS A 68 3.89 13.91 -8.33
C HIS A 68 4.38 12.49 -8.05
N ILE A 69 3.63 11.43 -8.45
CA ILE A 69 3.96 10.07 -8.03
C ILE A 69 3.97 9.03 -9.15
N LEU A 70 3.20 9.22 -10.22
CA LEU A 70 3.02 8.17 -11.24
C LEU A 70 4.32 7.73 -11.90
N LYS A 71 5.22 8.66 -12.18
CA LYS A 71 6.56 8.35 -12.75
C LYS A 71 7.36 7.44 -11.82
N PHE A 72 7.35 7.73 -10.52
CA PHE A 72 8.02 6.93 -9.50
C PHE A 72 7.43 5.52 -9.41
N ILE A 73 6.10 5.39 -9.37
CA ILE A 73 5.42 4.10 -9.37
C ILE A 73 5.81 3.30 -10.62
N LYS A 74 5.61 3.84 -11.83
CA LYS A 74 5.89 3.13 -13.09
C LYS A 74 7.34 2.65 -13.19
N LEU A 75 8.31 3.47 -12.77
CA LEU A 75 9.71 3.08 -12.76
C LEU A 75 9.94 1.85 -11.87
N ASN A 76 9.39 1.86 -10.66
CA ASN A 76 9.60 0.79 -9.69
C ASN A 76 8.81 -0.48 -10.05
N ILE A 77 7.66 -0.36 -10.71
CA ILE A 77 6.95 -1.51 -11.27
C ILE A 77 7.78 -2.19 -12.38
N ARG A 78 8.38 -1.44 -13.30
CA ARG A 78 9.29 -2.02 -14.32
C ARG A 78 10.46 -2.76 -13.68
N ARG A 79 11.09 -2.15 -12.65
CA ARG A 79 12.20 -2.78 -11.91
C ARG A 79 11.76 -4.05 -11.18
N TYR A 80 10.57 -4.00 -10.55
CA TYR A 80 9.98 -5.15 -9.87
C TYR A 80 9.77 -6.32 -10.83
N ILE A 81 9.10 -6.10 -11.96
CA ILE A 81 8.83 -7.13 -12.96
C ILE A 81 10.14 -7.68 -13.53
N LYS A 82 11.09 -6.81 -13.89
CA LYS A 82 12.41 -7.25 -14.37
C LYS A 82 13.12 -8.15 -13.37
N LYS A 83 13.06 -7.82 -12.06
CA LYS A 83 13.66 -8.66 -11.01
C LYS A 83 12.88 -9.95 -10.74
N CYS A 84 11.56 -9.94 -10.94
CA CYS A 84 10.71 -11.11 -10.69
C CYS A 84 10.82 -12.19 -11.77
N ILE A 85 10.77 -11.78 -13.03
CA ILE A 85 10.62 -12.69 -14.18
C ILE A 85 11.60 -12.40 -15.34
N ASN A 86 12.55 -11.50 -15.15
CA ASN A 86 13.54 -11.05 -16.14
C ASN A 86 12.95 -10.52 -17.44
N LYS A 87 11.73 -9.97 -17.41
CA LYS A 87 11.05 -9.38 -18.58
C LYS A 87 10.90 -7.87 -18.47
N ASN A 88 10.79 -7.18 -19.61
CA ASN A 88 10.52 -5.76 -19.68
C ASN A 88 9.03 -5.54 -19.97
N VAL A 89 8.41 -4.57 -19.30
CA VAL A 89 7.01 -4.16 -19.51
C VAL A 89 6.97 -2.84 -20.24
N LYS A 90 6.27 -2.81 -21.37
CA LYS A 90 6.09 -1.61 -22.20
C LYS A 90 5.01 -0.70 -21.65
N LYS A 91 3.79 -1.22 -21.44
CA LYS A 91 2.64 -0.44 -20.97
C LYS A 91 2.34 -0.74 -19.50
N ILE A 92 2.14 0.31 -18.72
CA ILE A 92 1.69 0.25 -17.32
C ILE A 92 0.58 1.29 -17.19
N ASN A 93 -0.64 0.83 -16.89
CA ASN A 93 -1.82 1.64 -16.74
C ASN A 93 -2.25 1.70 -15.28
N LEU A 94 -2.31 2.90 -14.71
CA LEU A 94 -2.84 3.10 -13.37
C LEU A 94 -4.38 2.98 -13.41
N LYS A 95 -4.94 2.00 -12.71
CA LYS A 95 -6.40 1.81 -12.59
C LYS A 95 -6.98 2.68 -11.49
N SER A 96 -6.33 2.66 -10.34
CA SER A 96 -6.79 3.40 -9.16
C SER A 96 -5.62 3.83 -8.29
N PHE A 97 -5.80 4.96 -7.61
CA PHE A 97 -4.90 5.49 -6.58
C PHE A 97 -5.73 6.20 -5.53
N TRP A 98 -5.58 5.81 -4.26
CA TRP A 98 -6.28 6.43 -3.14
C TRP A 98 -5.41 6.47 -1.90
N VAL A 99 -5.79 7.31 -0.95
CA VAL A 99 -5.13 7.44 0.36
C VAL A 99 -6.08 6.94 1.44
N VAL A 100 -5.58 6.10 2.32
CA VAL A 100 -6.28 5.59 3.50
C VAL A 100 -5.77 6.34 4.73
N ARG A 101 -6.68 6.93 5.49
CA ARG A 101 -6.42 7.50 6.81
C ARG A 101 -7.07 6.60 7.84
N GLN A 102 -6.27 5.76 8.46
CA GLN A 102 -6.71 4.82 9.48
C GLN A 102 -6.39 5.35 10.87
N PHE A 103 -7.37 5.28 11.75
CA PHE A 103 -7.28 5.68 13.15
C PHE A 103 -7.40 4.47 14.08
N LYS A 104 -7.38 4.72 15.39
CA LYS A 104 -7.50 3.70 16.43
C LYS A 104 -8.70 2.78 16.20
N ASN A 105 -8.49 1.47 16.32
CA ASN A 105 -9.45 0.38 16.13
C ASN A 105 -9.97 0.20 14.69
N GLU A 106 -9.65 1.05 13.75
CA GLU A 106 -10.01 0.88 12.35
C GLU A 106 -9.09 -0.16 11.68
N TYR A 107 -9.59 -0.86 10.66
CA TYR A 107 -8.85 -1.94 9.99
C TYR A 107 -9.33 -2.14 8.55
N ASN A 108 -8.53 -2.85 7.75
CA ASN A 108 -8.99 -3.40 6.48
C ASN A 108 -9.09 -4.92 6.62
N PRO A 109 -10.26 -5.52 6.34
CA PRO A 109 -10.44 -6.98 6.36
C PRO A 109 -9.55 -7.67 5.33
N ILE A 110 -9.52 -8.99 5.35
CA ILE A 110 -8.83 -9.79 4.33
C ILE A 110 -9.48 -9.53 2.97
N HIS A 111 -8.67 -9.14 1.99
CA HIS A 111 -9.13 -8.86 0.63
C HIS A 111 -7.99 -9.02 -0.39
N PHE A 112 -8.33 -8.91 -1.66
CA PHE A 112 -7.42 -8.81 -2.80
C PHE A 112 -7.92 -7.72 -3.75
N HIS A 113 -7.18 -7.43 -4.80
CA HIS A 113 -7.50 -6.33 -5.72
C HIS A 113 -7.69 -6.81 -7.16
N ASN A 114 -8.37 -5.96 -7.96
CA ASN A 114 -8.45 -6.12 -9.42
C ASN A 114 -7.21 -5.52 -10.10
N GLY A 115 -6.85 -6.05 -11.27
CA GLY A 115 -5.68 -5.61 -12.05
C GLY A 115 -4.60 -6.69 -12.10
N ASN A 116 -3.34 -6.30 -12.19
CA ASN A 116 -2.21 -7.23 -12.21
C ASN A 116 -1.26 -7.04 -11.02
N ILE A 117 -1.01 -5.79 -10.65
CA ILE A 117 -0.08 -5.44 -9.57
C ILE A 117 -0.73 -4.40 -8.67
N SER A 118 -0.57 -4.59 -7.38
CA SER A 118 -0.99 -3.66 -6.33
C SER A 118 0.19 -3.17 -5.52
N GLY A 119 -0.01 -2.08 -4.81
CA GLY A 119 0.97 -1.62 -3.84
C GLY A 119 0.39 -0.70 -2.81
N VAL A 120 1.08 -0.64 -1.66
CA VAL A 120 0.77 0.23 -0.53
C VAL A 120 2.02 0.99 -0.10
N GLY A 121 1.89 2.29 0.13
CA GLY A 121 2.99 3.14 0.60
C GLY A 121 2.63 3.91 1.87
N TYR A 122 3.53 3.95 2.86
CA TYR A 122 3.26 4.52 4.17
C TYR A 122 3.80 5.95 4.30
N LEU A 123 2.91 6.88 4.66
CA LEU A 123 3.15 8.33 4.69
C LEU A 123 3.24 8.91 6.10
N LYS A 124 2.40 8.41 7.03
CA LYS A 124 2.42 8.72 8.47
C LYS A 124 2.18 7.45 9.27
N ILE A 125 2.83 7.32 10.41
CA ILE A 125 2.66 6.20 11.32
C ILE A 125 2.75 6.73 12.75
N PRO A 126 1.77 6.41 13.63
CA PRO A 126 1.85 6.76 15.04
C PRO A 126 3.08 6.15 15.72
N LYS A 127 3.69 6.86 16.64
CA LYS A 127 4.80 6.32 17.44
C LYS A 127 4.34 5.06 18.20
N ASN A 128 5.19 4.03 18.19
CA ASN A 128 4.91 2.76 18.89
C ASN A 128 3.60 2.07 18.48
N ILE A 129 3.18 2.19 17.21
CA ILE A 129 1.93 1.63 16.69
C ILE A 129 1.79 0.13 16.98
N THR A 130 2.89 -0.63 16.91
CA THR A 130 2.92 -2.08 17.14
C THR A 130 3.06 -2.48 18.61
N LYS A 131 3.15 -1.51 19.56
CA LYS A 131 3.30 -1.83 20.98
C LYS A 131 2.09 -2.64 21.46
N SER A 132 2.35 -3.84 21.99
CA SER A 132 1.38 -4.76 22.52
C SER A 132 2.01 -5.51 23.71
N ALA A 133 1.20 -5.86 24.71
CA ALA A 133 1.59 -6.77 25.79
C ALA A 133 1.67 -8.23 25.30
N LYS A 134 1.04 -8.54 24.17
CA LYS A 134 1.02 -9.88 23.59
C LYS A 134 2.33 -10.21 22.86
N ARG A 135 2.70 -11.50 22.83
CA ARG A 135 3.87 -12.02 22.11
C ARG A 135 3.79 -11.71 20.61
N LEU A 136 2.64 -11.94 20.00
CA LEU A 136 2.37 -11.58 18.58
C LEU A 136 2.00 -10.11 18.49
N LYS A 137 2.86 -9.32 17.86
CA LYS A 137 2.70 -7.87 17.67
C LYS A 137 2.08 -7.58 16.32
N THR A 138 0.76 -7.77 16.21
CA THR A 138 0.02 -7.51 14.97
C THR A 138 -0.54 -6.08 14.88
N ASN A 139 -0.61 -5.32 15.98
CA ASN A 139 -1.15 -3.96 15.98
C ASN A 139 -0.55 -3.09 14.87
N GLY A 140 -1.40 -2.59 13.98
CA GLY A 140 -1.01 -1.68 12.90
C GLY A 140 -0.12 -2.28 11.81
N THR A 141 0.10 -3.60 11.81
CA THR A 141 0.85 -4.32 10.78
C THR A 141 -0.04 -4.68 9.59
N ILE A 142 0.57 -5.19 8.54
CA ILE A 142 -0.12 -5.79 7.40
C ILE A 142 0.33 -7.23 7.25
N ASP A 143 -0.61 -8.14 7.07
CA ASP A 143 -0.35 -9.53 6.73
C ASP A 143 -0.64 -9.77 5.26
N PHE A 144 0.25 -10.50 4.61
CA PHE A 144 0.06 -11.11 3.31
C PHE A 144 -0.12 -12.60 3.49
N ILE A 145 -1.13 -13.17 2.81
CA ILE A 145 -1.59 -14.55 3.02
C ILE A 145 -1.55 -15.27 1.68
N HIS A 146 -0.89 -16.46 1.63
CA HIS A 146 -0.85 -17.29 0.44
C HIS A 146 -0.67 -18.76 0.79
N GLY A 147 -1.55 -19.61 0.24
CA GLY A 147 -1.50 -21.06 0.47
C GLY A 147 -1.84 -21.47 1.90
N SER A 148 -1.51 -22.70 2.24
CA SER A 148 -1.73 -23.29 3.55
C SER A 148 -0.43 -23.44 4.32
N LYS A 149 -0.49 -23.33 5.65
CA LYS A 149 0.63 -23.64 6.51
C LYS A 149 0.85 -25.14 6.55
N SER A 150 2.07 -25.59 6.25
CA SER A 150 2.49 -26.99 6.36
C SER A 150 3.90 -27.08 6.91
N PHE A 151 4.41 -28.30 7.08
CA PHE A 151 5.80 -28.50 7.51
C PHE A 151 6.78 -27.84 6.51
N LEU A 152 7.68 -27.02 7.02
CA LEU A 152 8.66 -26.20 6.25
C LEU A 152 8.05 -25.17 5.29
N SER A 153 6.76 -24.85 5.44
CA SER A 153 6.05 -23.85 4.62
C SER A 153 5.38 -22.79 5.48
N ASN A 154 5.47 -21.54 5.06
CA ASN A 154 4.77 -20.42 5.66
C ASN A 154 3.64 -19.94 4.74
N SER A 155 2.47 -19.67 5.32
CA SER A 155 1.34 -19.07 4.62
C SER A 155 1.14 -17.59 4.93
N LEU A 156 1.90 -17.05 5.88
CA LEU A 156 1.78 -15.68 6.37
C LEU A 156 3.12 -14.96 6.28
N TYR A 157 3.08 -13.73 5.75
CA TYR A 157 4.15 -12.76 5.85
C TYR A 157 3.63 -11.49 6.51
N ASN A 158 4.09 -11.22 7.74
CA ASN A 158 3.77 -10.01 8.49
C ASN A 158 4.78 -8.91 8.22
N HIS A 159 4.30 -7.74 7.79
CA HIS A 159 5.13 -6.55 7.62
C HIS A 159 4.78 -5.49 8.67
N ASN A 160 5.80 -5.06 9.41
CA ASN A 160 5.71 -3.90 10.30
C ASN A 160 6.02 -2.64 9.49
N PRO A 161 5.02 -1.79 9.19
CA PRO A 161 5.21 -0.65 8.31
C PRO A 161 6.09 0.42 8.94
N LYS A 162 6.95 1.03 8.09
CA LYS A 162 7.76 2.20 8.43
C LYS A 162 7.44 3.33 7.47
N ILE A 163 7.48 4.57 7.95
CA ILE A 163 7.31 5.75 7.08
C ILE A 163 8.28 5.66 5.90
N GLY A 164 7.75 5.82 4.71
CA GLY A 164 8.50 5.74 3.46
C GLY A 164 8.64 4.34 2.88
N ASP A 165 8.16 3.27 3.53
CA ASP A 165 8.06 1.98 2.87
C ASP A 165 6.99 2.01 1.79
N MET A 166 7.28 1.44 0.61
CA MET A 166 6.30 1.06 -0.39
C MET A 166 6.45 -0.41 -0.70
N ILE A 167 5.36 -1.17 -0.53
CA ILE A 167 5.28 -2.60 -0.83
C ILE A 167 4.59 -2.75 -2.17
N ILE A 168 5.15 -3.60 -3.04
CA ILE A 168 4.59 -3.97 -4.34
C ILE A 168 4.37 -5.47 -4.34
N PHE A 169 3.21 -5.93 -4.80
CA PHE A 169 2.82 -7.33 -4.79
C PHE A 169 1.81 -7.63 -5.91
N PRO A 170 1.64 -8.91 -6.30
CA PRO A 170 0.59 -9.32 -7.23
C PRO A 170 -0.80 -9.03 -6.65
N ASN A 171 -1.72 -8.53 -7.49
CA ASN A 171 -3.05 -8.11 -7.06
C ASN A 171 -3.88 -9.21 -6.36
N TYR A 172 -3.69 -10.47 -6.75
CA TYR A 172 -4.40 -11.62 -6.17
C TYR A 172 -3.93 -12.00 -4.77
N LEU A 173 -2.81 -11.44 -4.30
CA LEU A 173 -2.27 -11.76 -2.99
C LEU A 173 -3.16 -11.20 -1.90
N MET A 174 -3.82 -12.09 -1.15
CA MET A 174 -4.68 -11.71 -0.04
C MET A 174 -3.89 -11.01 1.05
N HIS A 175 -4.48 -9.97 1.62
CA HIS A 175 -3.84 -9.22 2.69
C HIS A 175 -4.86 -8.54 3.59
N THR A 176 -4.44 -8.20 4.80
CA THR A 176 -5.24 -7.50 5.80
C THR A 176 -4.38 -6.47 6.53
N ALA A 177 -4.97 -5.32 6.85
CA ALA A 177 -4.32 -4.29 7.65
C ALA A 177 -4.94 -4.26 9.05
N TYR A 178 -4.16 -4.69 10.04
CA TYR A 178 -4.63 -4.80 11.42
C TYR A 178 -4.96 -3.45 12.05
N PRO A 179 -5.94 -3.44 12.98
CA PRO A 179 -6.20 -2.27 13.82
C PRO A 179 -5.01 -2.02 14.76
N PHE A 180 -4.98 -0.83 15.32
CA PHE A 180 -4.04 -0.46 16.37
C PHE A 180 -4.74 0.28 17.50
N LYS A 181 -4.14 0.26 18.70
CA LYS A 181 -4.72 0.82 19.93
C LYS A 181 -4.22 2.23 20.28
N ARG A 182 -3.18 2.71 19.60
CA ARG A 182 -2.59 4.03 19.82
C ARG A 182 -3.42 5.14 19.18
N GLU A 183 -3.42 6.30 19.81
CA GLU A 183 -3.94 7.51 19.19
C GLU A 183 -3.03 7.97 18.05
N GLY A 184 -3.63 8.65 17.07
CA GLY A 184 -2.94 9.17 15.91
C GLY A 184 -3.41 8.55 14.60
N GLU A 185 -2.81 8.99 13.51
CA GLU A 185 -3.16 8.62 12.15
C GLU A 185 -2.09 7.74 11.52
N ARG A 186 -2.47 6.54 11.07
CA ARG A 186 -1.72 5.79 10.05
C ARG A 186 -2.23 6.21 8.68
N ARG A 187 -1.40 6.90 7.92
CA ARG A 187 -1.72 7.32 6.55
C ARG A 187 -0.92 6.49 5.57
N SER A 188 -1.60 5.85 4.65
CA SER A 188 -1.00 5.14 3.52
C SER A 188 -1.68 5.52 2.22
N PHE A 189 -1.01 5.34 1.09
CA PHE A 189 -1.68 5.30 -0.20
C PHE A 189 -1.67 3.89 -0.74
N SER A 190 -2.67 3.57 -1.55
CA SER A 190 -2.74 2.31 -2.29
C SER A 190 -2.95 2.58 -3.77
N PHE A 191 -2.52 1.65 -4.61
CA PHE A 191 -2.73 1.72 -6.05
C PHE A 191 -2.91 0.33 -6.67
N ASN A 192 -3.64 0.28 -7.78
CA ASN A 192 -3.78 -0.88 -8.64
C ASN A 192 -3.38 -0.54 -10.06
N LEU A 193 -2.71 -1.46 -10.72
CA LEU A 193 -2.17 -1.30 -12.06
C LEU A 193 -2.50 -2.50 -12.94
N ASP A 194 -2.69 -2.21 -14.24
CA ASP A 194 -2.58 -3.20 -15.29
C ASP A 194 -1.24 -3.08 -16.01
N ILE A 195 -0.70 -4.22 -16.40
CA ILE A 195 0.50 -4.32 -17.23
C ILE A 195 0.17 -5.03 -18.53
N ASP A 196 0.91 -4.69 -19.59
CA ASP A 196 0.86 -5.45 -20.81
C ASP A 196 1.50 -6.83 -20.57
N LYS A 197 0.69 -7.89 -20.70
CA LYS A 197 1.13 -9.27 -20.51
C LYS A 197 1.81 -9.88 -21.76
N LYS A 198 1.79 -9.16 -22.88
CA LYS A 198 2.51 -9.56 -24.10
C LYS A 198 3.99 -9.20 -23.96
N THR A 199 4.67 -9.95 -23.11
CA THR A 199 6.12 -9.86 -22.90
C THR A 199 6.77 -11.24 -23.00
#